data_5bfbc407011e9d262a33c92c3d895e46
#
_entry.id   5bfbc407011e9d262a33c92c3d895e46
#
_cell.length_a   1.000
_cell.length_b   1.000
_cell.length_c   1.000
_cell.angle_alpha   90.00
_cell.angle_beta   90.00
_cell.angle_gamma   90.00
#
_symmetry.space_group_name_H-M   'P 1'
#
loop_
_entity.id
_entity.type
_entity.pdbx_description
1 polymer ?
#
loop_
_entity_poly.entity_id
_entity_poly.type
_entity_poly.pdbx_seq_one_letter_code
_entity_poly.pdbx_strand_id
1 'polypeptide(L)'
;MKYIKFLIILIPFVLFSCSENLSEKAKKFSQEKIIIDTHIDTPFQIWRQRNNTGTNDDITRSTSYHFDYPRAIEGGLNLTFQSIWIPPRTEPEGTSYDLAIELIEMMNEIIEENPDKFIFIRNPEDIETLESNKNLVGMAYGIENGAPLEGNLENIKFFADLGVNYITLAHSKSNHISDSSYDENKRWPDGLSPFGFKVVKEMNKQGVMIDISHVSDAAFMKVLELSKAPVVATHSSLRHFTPGWERNVSDEMLIALAENGGVIQLCFGSDFVANRKDNPDIEVSVKNVVDHIDRVRDLVGIDHVGFGSDFDGEVPLPEDINDVSKFPNLIEELLIRGYTESEIDKILNENILRVWKEVRALADV
;
A
#
# COMPACT_ATOMS: atom_id res chain seq x y z
N MET A 1 8.45 -22.75 81.58
CA MET A 1 8.57 -22.85 80.13
C MET A 1 7.67 -21.78 79.51
N LYS A 2 8.23 -20.69 78.95
CA LYS A 2 7.49 -19.60 78.29
C LYS A 2 7.47 -19.89 76.78
N TYR A 3 6.32 -20.09 76.16
CA TYR A 3 6.18 -20.22 74.73
C TYR A 3 6.14 -18.84 74.12
N ILE A 4 7.14 -18.52 73.26
CA ILE A 4 7.15 -17.32 72.41
C ILE A 4 6.39 -17.70 71.14
N LYS A 5 5.24 -17.08 70.90
CA LYS A 5 4.50 -17.16 69.65
C LYS A 5 5.11 -16.17 68.65
N PHE A 6 5.78 -16.68 67.62
CA PHE A 6 6.16 -15.87 66.47
C PHE A 6 4.91 -15.58 65.59
N LEU A 7 4.57 -14.32 65.49
CA LEU A 7 3.55 -13.83 64.57
C LEU A 7 4.23 -13.56 63.20
N ILE A 8 3.98 -14.46 62.22
CA ILE A 8 4.42 -14.24 60.85
C ILE A 8 3.41 -13.28 60.19
N ILE A 9 3.81 -12.03 60.00
CA ILE A 9 3.06 -11.04 59.21
C ILE A 9 3.36 -11.33 57.74
N LEU A 10 2.42 -11.96 57.03
CA LEU A 10 2.43 -12.02 55.55
C LEU A 10 2.07 -10.63 55.01
N ILE A 11 3.04 -9.91 54.49
CA ILE A 11 2.82 -8.70 53.70
C ILE A 11 2.42 -9.17 52.30
N PRO A 12 1.20 -8.88 51.79
CA PRO A 12 0.86 -9.18 50.42
C PRO A 12 1.69 -8.27 49.52
N PHE A 13 2.59 -8.86 48.75
CA PHE A 13 3.24 -8.19 47.63
C PHE A 13 2.16 -7.97 46.57
N VAL A 14 1.54 -6.80 46.57
CA VAL A 14 0.70 -6.34 45.46
C VAL A 14 1.67 -5.98 44.35
N LEU A 15 1.87 -6.92 43.41
CA LEU A 15 2.45 -6.62 42.09
C LEU A 15 1.46 -5.72 41.38
N PHE A 16 1.67 -4.42 41.45
CA PHE A 16 1.13 -3.48 40.47
C PHE A 16 1.78 -3.80 39.13
N SER A 17 1.19 -4.73 38.38
CA SER A 17 1.42 -4.79 36.95
C SER A 17 0.79 -3.51 36.39
N CYS A 18 1.64 -2.52 36.10
CA CYS A 18 1.25 -1.44 35.20
C CYS A 18 0.98 -2.13 33.86
N SER A 19 -0.28 -2.44 33.55
CA SER A 19 -0.65 -2.82 32.19
C SER A 19 -0.37 -1.56 31.37
N GLU A 20 0.67 -1.62 30.53
CA GLU A 20 0.96 -0.57 29.58
C GLU A 20 -0.32 -0.35 28.76
N ASN A 21 -0.77 0.90 28.66
CA ASN A 21 -1.93 1.22 27.83
C ASN A 21 -1.54 0.98 26.37
N LEU A 22 -2.12 -0.04 25.73
CA LEU A 22 -1.75 -0.44 24.37
C LEU A 22 -1.97 0.69 23.36
N SER A 23 -2.97 1.54 23.59
CA SER A 23 -3.21 2.71 22.75
C SER A 23 -2.05 3.72 22.83
N GLU A 24 -1.53 4.00 24.04
CA GLU A 24 -0.37 4.87 24.20
C GLU A 24 0.89 4.24 23.61
N LYS A 25 1.05 2.92 23.78
CA LYS A 25 2.15 2.17 23.18
C LYS A 25 2.07 2.24 21.65
N ALA A 26 0.90 2.04 21.06
CA ALA A 26 0.69 2.12 19.62
C ALA A 26 1.01 3.50 19.05
N LYS A 27 0.56 4.57 19.71
CA LYS A 27 0.89 5.95 19.32
C LYS A 27 2.37 6.23 19.40
N LYS A 28 3.04 5.80 20.48
CA LYS A 28 4.49 5.94 20.59
C LYS A 28 5.20 5.17 19.49
N PHE A 29 4.77 3.93 19.23
CA PHE A 29 5.35 3.08 18.21
C PHE A 29 5.23 3.71 16.81
N SER A 30 4.06 4.26 16.46
CA SER A 30 3.85 4.95 15.17
C SER A 30 4.77 6.16 14.98
N GLN A 31 5.12 6.86 16.06
CA GLN A 31 6.03 8.02 16.00
C GLN A 31 7.52 7.62 15.95
N GLU A 32 7.88 6.47 16.47
CA GLU A 32 9.26 5.99 16.53
C GLU A 32 9.68 5.19 15.29
N LYS A 33 8.73 4.47 14.67
CA LYS A 33 8.99 3.57 13.54
C LYS A 33 8.75 4.27 12.20
N ILE A 34 9.17 3.62 11.14
CA ILE A 34 8.82 4.01 9.76
C ILE A 34 7.52 3.31 9.40
N ILE A 35 6.54 4.07 8.92
CA ILE A 35 5.31 3.57 8.32
C ILE A 35 5.33 3.90 6.84
N ILE A 36 5.11 2.89 6.01
CA ILE A 36 5.01 3.01 4.55
C ILE A 36 3.60 2.60 4.12
N ASP A 37 2.97 3.45 3.33
CA ASP A 37 1.73 3.16 2.61
C ASP A 37 2.02 3.13 1.11
N THR A 38 1.73 2.02 0.46
CA THR A 38 2.11 1.82 -0.95
C THR A 38 1.10 2.35 -1.95
N HIS A 39 -0.04 2.91 -1.51
CA HIS A 39 -1.04 3.40 -2.45
C HIS A 39 -1.98 4.44 -1.84
N ILE A 40 -1.84 5.70 -2.30
CA ILE A 40 -2.73 6.81 -1.95
C ILE A 40 -3.01 7.66 -3.21
N ASP A 41 -4.29 7.93 -3.51
CA ASP A 41 -4.76 8.56 -4.76
C ASP A 41 -4.91 10.08 -4.72
N THR A 42 -4.28 10.73 -3.76
CA THR A 42 -4.34 12.19 -3.61
C THR A 42 -3.99 12.98 -4.88
N PRO A 43 -3.00 12.55 -5.72
CA PRO A 43 -2.65 13.31 -6.93
C PRO A 43 -3.83 13.54 -7.88
N PHE A 44 -4.61 12.48 -8.14
CA PHE A 44 -5.77 12.63 -9.04
C PHE A 44 -6.88 13.47 -8.42
N GLN A 45 -7.07 13.43 -7.11
CA GLN A 45 -8.06 14.26 -6.42
C GLN A 45 -7.70 15.75 -6.52
N ILE A 46 -6.42 16.11 -6.31
CA ILE A 46 -5.91 17.48 -6.48
C ILE A 46 -6.14 17.95 -7.92
N TRP A 47 -5.70 17.15 -8.90
CA TRP A 47 -5.85 17.45 -10.32
C TRP A 47 -7.32 17.64 -10.70
N ARG A 48 -8.20 16.73 -10.29
CA ARG A 48 -9.65 16.81 -10.55
C ARG A 48 -10.27 18.06 -9.94
N GLN A 49 -9.90 18.41 -8.72
CA GLN A 49 -10.41 19.59 -8.04
C GLN A 49 -9.94 20.86 -8.76
N ARG A 50 -8.64 20.96 -9.12
CA ARG A 50 -8.09 22.08 -9.91
C ARG A 50 -8.85 22.28 -11.22
N ASN A 51 -9.08 21.21 -11.97
CA ASN A 51 -9.75 21.27 -13.26
C ASN A 51 -11.24 21.62 -13.16
N ASN A 52 -11.91 21.20 -12.09
CA ASN A 52 -13.34 21.45 -11.91
C ASN A 52 -13.66 22.82 -11.31
N THR A 53 -12.80 23.32 -10.42
CA THR A 53 -13.10 24.53 -9.62
C THR A 53 -12.08 25.66 -9.81
N GLY A 54 -10.97 25.41 -10.48
CA GLY A 54 -9.84 26.34 -10.61
C GLY A 54 -8.96 26.45 -9.37
N THR A 55 -9.28 25.71 -8.30
CA THR A 55 -8.52 25.68 -7.02
C THR A 55 -8.48 24.26 -6.50
N ASN A 56 -7.55 23.97 -5.58
CA ASN A 56 -7.52 22.72 -4.83
C ASN A 56 -7.20 22.99 -3.36
N ASP A 57 -7.51 22.00 -2.52
CA ASP A 57 -7.07 21.99 -1.14
C ASP A 57 -5.53 21.87 -1.07
N ASP A 58 -4.95 22.57 -0.11
CA ASP A 58 -3.52 22.60 0.14
C ASP A 58 -3.15 21.49 1.14
N ILE A 59 -2.54 20.40 0.65
CA ILE A 59 -2.16 19.24 1.47
C ILE A 59 -1.06 19.52 2.51
N THR A 60 -0.51 20.73 2.54
CA THR A 60 0.35 21.18 3.65
C THR A 60 -0.42 21.54 4.90
N ARG A 61 -1.77 21.57 4.82
CA ARG A 61 -2.74 21.89 5.86
C ARG A 61 -3.83 20.81 5.88
N SER A 62 -4.73 20.89 6.89
CA SER A 62 -5.89 20.00 6.93
C SER A 62 -6.81 20.20 5.73
N THR A 63 -7.15 19.11 5.07
CA THR A 63 -7.95 19.08 3.84
C THR A 63 -9.21 18.23 3.99
N SER A 64 -10.01 18.18 2.91
CA SER A 64 -11.11 17.22 2.78
C SER A 64 -10.65 15.83 2.30
N TYR A 65 -9.39 15.68 1.86
CA TYR A 65 -8.80 14.41 1.45
C TYR A 65 -8.54 13.49 2.66
N HIS A 66 -8.19 12.22 2.41
CA HIS A 66 -7.76 11.29 3.47
C HIS A 66 -6.28 11.46 3.81
N PHE A 67 -5.50 12.08 2.92
CA PHE A 67 -4.10 12.41 3.11
C PHE A 67 -3.87 13.93 3.16
N ASP A 68 -3.17 14.38 4.19
CA ASP A 68 -2.50 15.68 4.29
C ASP A 68 -1.34 15.62 5.28
N TYR A 69 -0.45 16.61 5.22
CA TYR A 69 0.74 16.66 6.06
C TYR A 69 0.44 16.60 7.57
N PRO A 70 -0.49 17.42 8.13
CA PRO A 70 -0.78 17.37 9.57
C PRO A 70 -1.22 15.99 10.05
N ARG A 71 -2.10 15.32 9.30
CA ARG A 71 -2.60 14.00 9.67
C ARG A 71 -1.56 12.89 9.42
N ALA A 72 -0.71 13.02 8.39
CA ALA A 72 0.40 12.11 8.18
C ALA A 72 1.38 12.14 9.37
N ILE A 73 1.73 13.33 9.86
CA ILE A 73 2.56 13.48 11.06
C ILE A 73 1.85 12.92 12.31
N GLU A 74 0.55 13.23 12.49
CA GLU A 74 -0.24 12.70 13.61
C GLU A 74 -0.27 11.17 13.64
N GLY A 75 -0.48 10.53 12.49
CA GLY A 75 -0.53 9.08 12.34
C GLY A 75 0.84 8.40 12.33
N GLY A 76 1.93 9.16 12.13
CA GLY A 76 3.28 8.63 12.00
C GLY A 76 3.59 8.08 10.60
N LEU A 77 2.79 8.42 9.56
CA LEU A 77 3.08 8.02 8.18
C LEU A 77 4.31 8.74 7.66
N ASN A 78 5.37 8.00 7.34
CA ASN A 78 6.64 8.57 6.92
C ASN A 78 6.84 8.55 5.40
N LEU A 79 6.36 7.49 4.71
CA LEU A 79 6.48 7.35 3.26
C LEU A 79 5.16 6.88 2.68
N THR A 80 4.74 7.56 1.63
CA THR A 80 3.60 7.13 0.83
C THR A 80 3.98 7.04 -0.64
N PHE A 81 3.48 6.00 -1.32
CA PHE A 81 3.50 5.96 -2.77
C PHE A 81 2.24 6.65 -3.27
N GLN A 82 2.43 7.84 -3.83
CA GLN A 82 1.38 8.63 -4.46
C GLN A 82 1.02 7.99 -5.79
N SER A 83 -0.22 7.55 -5.90
CA SER A 83 -0.75 6.92 -7.11
C SER A 83 -0.95 7.96 -8.22
N ILE A 84 -0.25 7.76 -9.32
CA ILE A 84 -0.49 8.46 -10.57
C ILE A 84 -1.58 7.67 -11.32
N TRP A 85 -2.82 7.81 -10.82
CA TRP A 85 -3.95 7.08 -11.36
C TRP A 85 -4.39 7.58 -12.73
N ILE A 86 -4.52 6.65 -13.68
CA ILE A 86 -4.87 6.93 -15.07
C ILE A 86 -6.23 6.31 -15.40
N PRO A 87 -7.27 7.13 -15.54
CA PRO A 87 -8.60 6.64 -15.87
C PRO A 87 -8.60 5.79 -17.14
N PRO A 88 -9.28 4.63 -17.16
CA PRO A 88 -9.29 3.75 -18.35
C PRO A 88 -9.78 4.41 -19.65
N ARG A 89 -10.59 5.47 -19.56
CA ARG A 89 -11.07 6.21 -20.74
C ARG A 89 -9.95 6.91 -21.50
N THR A 90 -8.85 7.27 -20.84
CA THR A 90 -7.74 8.01 -21.46
C THR A 90 -6.98 7.19 -22.49
N GLU A 91 -6.98 5.85 -22.39
CA GLU A 91 -6.32 4.98 -23.37
C GLU A 91 -6.96 5.11 -24.77
N PRO A 92 -8.28 4.90 -24.99
CA PRO A 92 -8.87 5.12 -26.28
C PRO A 92 -8.91 6.59 -26.74
N GLU A 93 -8.80 7.54 -25.81
CA GLU A 93 -8.68 8.96 -26.10
C GLU A 93 -7.26 9.37 -26.51
N GLY A 94 -6.24 8.53 -26.26
CA GLY A 94 -4.82 8.82 -26.53
C GLY A 94 -4.24 9.93 -25.66
N THR A 95 -4.71 10.03 -24.40
CA THR A 95 -4.31 11.09 -23.45
C THR A 95 -3.68 10.55 -22.18
N SER A 96 -3.43 9.24 -22.10
CA SER A 96 -2.90 8.59 -20.89
C SER A 96 -1.50 9.07 -20.52
N TYR A 97 -0.62 9.19 -21.53
CA TYR A 97 0.77 9.60 -21.34
C TYR A 97 0.86 11.04 -20.82
N ASP A 98 0.16 11.96 -21.47
CA ASP A 98 0.18 13.39 -21.12
C ASP A 98 -0.41 13.60 -19.71
N LEU A 99 -1.49 12.89 -19.34
CA LEU A 99 -2.05 12.97 -18.00
C LEU A 99 -1.07 12.47 -16.93
N ALA A 100 -0.33 11.38 -17.21
CA ALA A 100 0.67 10.89 -16.25
C ALA A 100 1.76 11.94 -16.00
N ILE A 101 2.23 12.60 -17.05
CA ILE A 101 3.21 13.69 -16.94
C ILE A 101 2.63 14.85 -16.10
N GLU A 102 1.42 15.31 -16.42
CA GLU A 102 0.76 16.41 -15.72
C GLU A 102 0.62 16.14 -14.21
N LEU A 103 0.25 14.92 -13.83
CA LEU A 103 0.12 14.53 -12.42
C LEU A 103 1.48 14.50 -11.72
N ILE A 104 2.53 13.94 -12.36
CA ILE A 104 3.89 13.90 -11.81
C ILE A 104 4.45 15.31 -11.64
N GLU A 105 4.32 16.18 -12.66
CA GLU A 105 4.80 17.57 -12.60
C GLU A 105 4.09 18.34 -11.48
N MET A 106 2.77 18.21 -11.37
CA MET A 106 1.98 18.82 -10.31
C MET A 106 2.46 18.39 -8.90
N MET A 107 2.76 17.11 -8.71
CA MET A 107 3.23 16.63 -7.42
C MET A 107 4.66 17.08 -7.13
N ASN A 108 5.54 17.15 -8.16
CA ASN A 108 6.88 17.70 -8.01
C ASN A 108 6.84 19.16 -7.58
N GLU A 109 5.97 20.00 -8.18
CA GLU A 109 5.77 21.39 -7.75
C GLU A 109 5.40 21.49 -6.27
N ILE A 110 4.44 20.66 -5.79
CA ILE A 110 4.03 20.66 -4.40
C ILE A 110 5.20 20.28 -3.46
N ILE A 111 6.01 19.29 -3.83
CA ILE A 111 7.16 18.87 -3.03
C ILE A 111 8.23 19.96 -3.00
N GLU A 112 8.56 20.53 -4.16
CA GLU A 112 9.60 21.57 -4.30
C GLU A 112 9.24 22.87 -3.58
N GLU A 113 7.96 23.24 -3.55
CA GLU A 113 7.46 24.40 -2.83
C GLU A 113 7.42 24.22 -1.30
N ASN A 114 7.47 22.97 -0.80
CA ASN A 114 7.32 22.65 0.61
C ASN A 114 8.41 21.69 1.14
N PRO A 115 9.71 22.03 0.98
CA PRO A 115 10.82 21.14 1.33
C PRO A 115 11.01 20.93 2.85
N ASP A 116 10.30 21.71 3.66
CA ASP A 116 10.23 21.55 5.12
C ASP A 116 9.21 20.50 5.57
N LYS A 117 8.35 20.03 4.66
CA LYS A 117 7.28 19.06 4.92
C LYS A 117 7.42 17.79 4.09
N PHE A 118 7.73 17.93 2.81
CA PHE A 118 7.74 16.84 1.84
C PHE A 118 9.13 16.64 1.24
N ILE A 119 9.45 15.38 0.96
CA ILE A 119 10.67 15.01 0.23
C ILE A 119 10.34 13.93 -0.80
N PHE A 120 10.91 14.07 -1.99
CA PHE A 120 10.77 13.05 -3.01
C PHE A 120 11.70 11.86 -2.75
N ILE A 121 11.14 10.64 -2.71
CA ILE A 121 11.85 9.39 -2.46
C ILE A 121 11.93 8.59 -3.77
N ARG A 122 13.13 8.45 -4.31
CA ARG A 122 13.38 7.75 -5.58
C ARG A 122 13.78 6.29 -5.40
N ASN A 123 14.49 6.02 -4.32
CA ASN A 123 15.12 4.72 -4.07
C ASN A 123 14.85 4.26 -2.64
N PRO A 124 14.90 2.95 -2.38
CA PRO A 124 14.67 2.43 -1.03
C PRO A 124 15.72 2.89 0.00
N GLU A 125 16.92 3.30 -0.43
CA GLU A 125 17.97 3.84 0.43
C GLU A 125 17.64 5.25 0.94
N ASP A 126 16.83 6.02 0.23
CA ASP A 126 16.44 7.39 0.62
C ASP A 126 15.63 7.41 1.92
N ILE A 127 15.15 6.23 2.38
CA ILE A 127 14.42 6.09 3.65
C ILE A 127 15.25 6.56 4.87
N GLU A 128 16.59 6.48 4.79
CA GLU A 128 17.49 6.95 5.84
C GLU A 128 17.27 8.44 6.17
N THR A 129 16.83 9.23 5.19
CA THR A 129 16.49 10.65 5.40
C THR A 129 15.27 10.79 6.29
N LEU A 130 14.25 9.92 6.11
CA LEU A 130 13.03 9.92 6.93
C LEU A 130 13.28 9.35 8.34
N GLU A 131 14.20 8.40 8.47
CA GLU A 131 14.64 7.89 9.78
C GLU A 131 15.32 9.00 10.60
N SER A 132 16.10 9.84 9.95
CA SER A 132 16.84 10.94 10.59
C SER A 132 15.98 12.18 10.84
N ASN A 133 14.88 12.36 10.12
CA ASN A 133 13.96 13.51 10.25
C ASN A 133 12.49 13.09 10.15
N LYS A 134 11.87 12.77 11.27
CA LYS A 134 10.47 12.35 11.38
C LYS A 134 9.44 13.44 11.08
N ASN A 135 9.88 14.69 10.85
CA ASN A 135 8.99 15.79 10.43
C ASN A 135 8.85 15.86 8.91
N LEU A 136 9.57 15.04 8.15
CA LEU A 136 9.39 14.94 6.70
C LEU A 136 8.47 13.76 6.36
N VAL A 137 7.61 13.98 5.38
CA VAL A 137 6.81 12.92 4.73
C VAL A 137 7.42 12.68 3.35
N GLY A 138 7.88 11.45 3.13
CA GLY A 138 8.39 11.01 1.83
C GLY A 138 7.25 10.73 0.86
N MET A 139 7.45 11.12 -0.38
CA MET A 139 6.55 10.81 -1.49
C MET A 139 7.32 10.06 -2.56
N ALA A 140 6.94 8.83 -2.86
CA ALA A 140 7.35 8.05 -4.02
C ALA A 140 6.20 8.01 -5.03
N TYR A 141 6.43 7.62 -6.26
CA TYR A 141 5.38 7.50 -7.27
C TYR A 141 5.18 6.08 -7.75
N GLY A 142 3.91 5.73 -7.98
CA GLY A 142 3.50 4.55 -8.74
C GLY A 142 2.47 4.95 -9.80
N ILE A 143 2.59 4.42 -11.02
CA ILE A 143 1.54 4.59 -12.03
C ILE A 143 0.50 3.51 -11.82
N GLU A 144 -0.75 3.93 -11.62
CA GLU A 144 -1.87 3.00 -11.58
C GLU A 144 -2.63 3.00 -12.89
N ASN A 145 -2.62 1.86 -13.56
CA ASN A 145 -2.99 1.59 -14.95
C ASN A 145 -1.85 1.90 -15.94
N GLY A 146 -1.23 0.86 -16.49
CA GLY A 146 -0.12 0.96 -17.45
C GLY A 146 -0.47 1.58 -18.81
N ALA A 147 -1.66 2.17 -18.96
CA ALA A 147 -2.09 2.82 -20.21
C ALA A 147 -1.09 3.87 -20.76
N PRO A 148 -0.33 4.64 -19.92
CA PRO A 148 0.70 5.58 -20.38
C PRO A 148 1.86 4.96 -21.14
N LEU A 149 2.01 3.63 -21.09
CA LEU A 149 3.05 2.96 -21.88
C LEU A 149 2.77 3.01 -23.39
N GLU A 150 1.52 3.16 -23.82
CA GLU A 150 1.08 3.41 -25.20
C GLU A 150 1.73 2.47 -26.24
N GLY A 151 1.99 1.22 -25.84
CA GLY A 151 2.64 0.21 -26.72
C GLY A 151 4.14 0.43 -26.94
N ASN A 152 4.77 1.37 -26.24
CA ASN A 152 6.21 1.69 -26.31
C ASN A 152 6.94 1.30 -25.03
N LEU A 153 7.87 0.35 -25.10
CA LEU A 153 8.64 -0.12 -23.94
C LEU A 153 9.59 0.95 -23.39
N GLU A 154 10.06 1.89 -24.21
CA GLU A 154 10.92 2.98 -23.76
C GLU A 154 10.23 3.89 -22.74
N ASN A 155 8.88 3.92 -22.73
CA ASN A 155 8.12 4.67 -21.76
C ASN A 155 8.28 4.12 -20.34
N ILE A 156 8.62 2.83 -20.17
CA ILE A 156 8.94 2.25 -18.84
C ILE A 156 10.17 2.94 -18.27
N LYS A 157 11.25 3.01 -19.07
CA LYS A 157 12.48 3.71 -18.67
C LYS A 157 12.21 5.20 -18.43
N PHE A 158 11.47 5.83 -19.31
CA PHE A 158 11.14 7.25 -19.19
C PHE A 158 10.45 7.56 -17.85
N PHE A 159 9.42 6.79 -17.48
CA PHE A 159 8.75 6.98 -16.19
C PHE A 159 9.63 6.60 -14.99
N ALA A 160 10.47 5.57 -15.11
CA ALA A 160 11.45 5.23 -14.09
C ALA A 160 12.46 6.39 -13.85
N ASP A 161 12.92 7.04 -14.93
CA ASP A 161 13.80 8.21 -14.84
C ASP A 161 13.10 9.42 -14.16
N LEU A 162 11.77 9.53 -14.27
CA LEU A 162 10.96 10.49 -13.52
C LEU A 162 10.74 10.09 -12.05
N GLY A 163 11.15 8.87 -11.66
CA GLY A 163 11.06 8.35 -10.30
C GLY A 163 9.81 7.53 -10.00
N VAL A 164 9.16 7.00 -11.03
CA VAL A 164 8.10 6.00 -10.86
C VAL A 164 8.72 4.68 -10.41
N ASN A 165 8.22 4.13 -9.30
CA ASN A 165 8.77 2.95 -8.66
C ASN A 165 7.97 1.68 -8.91
N TYR A 166 6.68 1.79 -9.25
CA TYR A 166 5.87 0.68 -9.71
C TYR A 166 4.91 1.08 -10.83
N ILE A 167 4.44 0.11 -11.59
CA ILE A 167 3.35 0.27 -12.56
C ILE A 167 2.35 -0.87 -12.36
N THR A 168 1.10 -0.51 -12.07
CA THR A 168 -0.05 -1.42 -12.07
C THR A 168 -0.44 -1.71 -13.52
N LEU A 169 -0.44 -2.98 -13.93
CA LEU A 169 -0.54 -3.34 -15.35
C LEU A 169 -1.90 -2.97 -15.99
N ALA A 170 -2.98 -3.04 -15.23
CA ALA A 170 -4.32 -2.61 -15.63
C ALA A 170 -5.08 -2.08 -14.42
N HIS A 171 -6.18 -1.35 -14.63
CA HIS A 171 -7.07 -0.90 -13.56
C HIS A 171 -8.48 -1.53 -13.74
N SER A 172 -9.53 -0.75 -13.70
CA SER A 172 -10.93 -1.22 -13.80
C SER A 172 -11.37 -1.70 -15.19
N LYS A 173 -10.49 -1.60 -16.20
CA LYS A 173 -10.68 -2.12 -17.55
C LYS A 173 -9.40 -2.78 -18.05
N SER A 174 -9.58 -3.85 -18.83
CA SER A 174 -8.51 -4.44 -19.61
C SER A 174 -7.96 -3.43 -20.61
N ASN A 175 -6.64 -3.34 -20.72
CA ASN A 175 -5.93 -2.42 -21.59
C ASN A 175 -5.03 -3.17 -22.59
N HIS A 176 -4.12 -2.49 -23.27
CA HIS A 176 -3.20 -3.09 -24.23
C HIS A 176 -2.11 -3.98 -23.60
N ILE A 177 -2.02 -4.04 -22.25
CA ILE A 177 -1.03 -4.81 -21.49
C ILE A 177 -1.65 -6.05 -20.87
N SER A 178 -2.74 -5.90 -20.11
CA SER A 178 -3.29 -6.92 -19.23
C SER A 178 -4.83 -6.90 -19.20
N ASP A 179 -5.39 -8.06 -18.90
CA ASP A 179 -6.79 -8.16 -18.51
C ASP A 179 -6.99 -7.68 -17.07
N SER A 180 -8.12 -7.00 -16.87
CA SER A 180 -8.58 -6.52 -15.56
C SER A 180 -9.48 -7.56 -14.88
N SER A 181 -9.42 -7.63 -13.54
CA SER A 181 -10.35 -8.42 -12.71
C SER A 181 -11.81 -7.95 -12.84
N TYR A 182 -12.02 -6.70 -13.24
CA TYR A 182 -13.36 -6.11 -13.38
C TYR A 182 -14.02 -6.38 -14.74
N ASP A 183 -13.26 -6.80 -15.76
CA ASP A 183 -13.84 -7.13 -17.07
C ASP A 183 -14.31 -8.59 -17.10
N GLU A 184 -15.60 -8.80 -17.37
CA GLU A 184 -16.18 -10.13 -17.56
C GLU A 184 -15.63 -10.82 -18.81
N ASN A 185 -15.42 -10.05 -19.88
CA ASN A 185 -14.89 -10.53 -21.15
C ASN A 185 -13.37 -10.33 -21.20
N LYS A 186 -12.62 -11.36 -20.78
CA LYS A 186 -11.16 -11.33 -20.83
C LYS A 186 -10.70 -11.34 -22.31
N ARG A 187 -9.66 -10.57 -22.61
CA ARG A 187 -9.14 -10.39 -23.99
C ARG A 187 -8.04 -11.39 -24.32
N TRP A 188 -7.28 -11.81 -23.28
CA TRP A 188 -6.06 -12.56 -23.47
C TRP A 188 -6.15 -13.95 -22.80
N PRO A 189 -5.78 -15.05 -23.49
CA PRO A 189 -5.87 -16.41 -22.92
C PRO A 189 -5.10 -16.58 -21.61
N ASP A 190 -3.93 -15.93 -21.49
CA ASP A 190 -3.08 -15.98 -20.29
C ASP A 190 -3.17 -14.68 -19.47
N GLY A 191 -4.20 -13.86 -19.68
CA GLY A 191 -4.38 -12.58 -18.98
C GLY A 191 -3.46 -11.45 -19.44
N LEU A 192 -2.38 -11.73 -20.16
CA LEU A 192 -1.44 -10.75 -20.69
C LEU A 192 -1.46 -10.73 -22.21
N SER A 193 -1.40 -9.52 -22.79
CA SER A 193 -1.21 -9.33 -24.23
C SER A 193 0.22 -9.72 -24.66
N PRO A 194 0.49 -9.90 -25.97
CA PRO A 194 1.86 -10.04 -26.46
C PRO A 194 2.78 -8.88 -26.09
N PHE A 195 2.24 -7.68 -25.91
CA PHE A 195 2.98 -6.52 -25.38
C PHE A 195 3.20 -6.66 -23.88
N GLY A 196 2.20 -7.11 -23.11
CA GLY A 196 2.30 -7.36 -21.67
C GLY A 196 3.43 -8.30 -21.28
N PHE A 197 3.66 -9.36 -22.06
CA PHE A 197 4.84 -10.25 -21.87
C PHE A 197 6.17 -9.50 -21.97
N LYS A 198 6.26 -8.49 -22.83
CA LYS A 198 7.46 -7.66 -22.97
C LYS A 198 7.57 -6.64 -21.84
N VAL A 199 6.43 -6.06 -21.42
CA VAL A 199 6.35 -5.11 -20.30
C VAL A 199 6.90 -5.74 -19.02
N VAL A 200 6.47 -6.95 -18.65
CA VAL A 200 6.97 -7.65 -17.46
C VAL A 200 8.50 -7.79 -17.48
N LYS A 201 9.07 -8.17 -18.62
CA LYS A 201 10.51 -8.31 -18.77
C LYS A 201 11.26 -6.98 -18.71
N GLU A 202 10.71 -5.95 -19.35
CA GLU A 202 11.33 -4.63 -19.37
C GLU A 202 11.25 -3.97 -17.99
N MET A 203 10.13 -4.12 -17.24
CA MET A 203 10.04 -3.62 -15.87
C MET A 203 11.08 -4.25 -14.95
N ASN A 204 11.32 -5.57 -15.03
CA ASN A 204 12.41 -6.21 -14.29
C ASN A 204 13.78 -5.61 -14.65
N LYS A 205 14.04 -5.38 -15.94
CA LYS A 205 15.29 -4.79 -16.43
C LYS A 205 15.50 -3.35 -15.96
N GLN A 206 14.43 -2.56 -15.89
CA GLN A 206 14.48 -1.16 -15.45
C GLN A 206 14.40 -1.01 -13.91
N GLY A 207 14.25 -2.09 -13.14
CA GLY A 207 14.11 -2.04 -11.69
C GLY A 207 12.82 -1.38 -11.23
N VAL A 208 11.74 -1.51 -12.02
CA VAL A 208 10.40 -1.01 -11.67
C VAL A 208 9.58 -2.18 -11.12
N MET A 209 9.02 -2.03 -9.94
CA MET A 209 8.15 -3.05 -9.32
C MET A 209 6.91 -3.28 -10.18
N ILE A 210 6.57 -4.54 -10.43
CA ILE A 210 5.35 -4.91 -11.14
C ILE A 210 4.22 -4.99 -10.12
N ASP A 211 3.23 -4.11 -10.24
CA ASP A 211 2.03 -4.18 -9.43
C ASP A 211 0.95 -5.01 -10.13
N ILE A 212 0.48 -6.02 -9.40
CA ILE A 212 -0.55 -6.97 -9.86
C ILE A 212 -1.91 -6.75 -9.18
N SER A 213 -2.10 -5.62 -8.51
CA SER A 213 -3.45 -5.19 -8.11
C SER A 213 -4.31 -4.99 -9.37
N HIS A 214 -5.62 -5.20 -9.29
CA HIS A 214 -6.59 -5.04 -10.39
C HIS A 214 -6.52 -6.04 -11.55
N VAL A 215 -5.43 -6.75 -11.76
CA VAL A 215 -5.31 -7.67 -12.90
C VAL A 215 -6.20 -8.92 -12.72
N SER A 216 -6.53 -9.58 -13.80
CA SER A 216 -7.27 -10.86 -13.75
C SER A 216 -6.43 -11.96 -13.09
N ASP A 217 -7.09 -13.01 -12.57
CA ASP A 217 -6.42 -14.17 -11.98
C ASP A 217 -5.39 -14.79 -12.95
N ALA A 218 -5.75 -14.89 -14.24
CA ALA A 218 -4.83 -15.39 -15.25
C ALA A 218 -3.59 -14.52 -15.41
N ALA A 219 -3.77 -13.17 -15.47
CA ALA A 219 -2.66 -12.23 -15.55
C ALA A 219 -1.78 -12.27 -14.30
N PHE A 220 -2.39 -12.32 -13.12
CA PHE A 220 -1.70 -12.44 -11.83
C PHE A 220 -0.72 -13.64 -11.84
N MET A 221 -1.25 -14.85 -12.14
CA MET A 221 -0.44 -16.07 -12.17
C MET A 221 0.62 -16.03 -13.28
N LYS A 222 0.28 -15.45 -14.45
CA LYS A 222 1.22 -15.34 -15.55
C LYS A 222 2.38 -14.37 -15.25
N VAL A 223 2.12 -13.26 -14.56
CA VAL A 223 3.18 -12.34 -14.11
C VAL A 223 4.13 -13.04 -13.15
N LEU A 224 3.61 -13.81 -12.18
CA LEU A 224 4.46 -14.58 -11.25
C LEU A 224 5.36 -15.60 -11.96
N GLU A 225 4.82 -16.26 -13.00
CA GLU A 225 5.60 -17.21 -13.83
C GLU A 225 6.74 -16.51 -14.59
N LEU A 226 6.53 -15.27 -15.05
CA LEU A 226 7.44 -14.57 -15.95
C LEU A 226 8.44 -13.67 -15.23
N SER A 227 8.07 -13.09 -14.09
CA SER A 227 8.90 -12.14 -13.37
C SER A 227 10.11 -12.84 -12.75
N LYS A 228 11.28 -12.24 -12.93
CA LYS A 228 12.52 -12.66 -12.26
C LYS A 228 12.73 -11.93 -10.93
N ALA A 229 11.96 -10.87 -10.69
CA ALA A 229 11.95 -10.09 -9.47
C ALA A 229 10.71 -10.43 -8.65
N PRO A 230 10.73 -10.20 -7.33
CA PRO A 230 9.51 -10.19 -6.54
C PRO A 230 8.51 -9.18 -7.09
N VAL A 231 7.21 -9.52 -7.02
CA VAL A 231 6.14 -8.62 -7.46
C VAL A 231 5.33 -8.11 -6.25
N VAL A 232 4.57 -7.06 -6.44
CA VAL A 232 3.77 -6.46 -5.39
C VAL A 232 2.30 -6.39 -5.82
N ALA A 233 1.38 -6.65 -4.88
CA ALA A 233 0.00 -6.20 -4.99
C ALA A 233 -0.12 -4.97 -4.08
N THR A 234 -0.04 -3.77 -4.67
CA THR A 234 0.14 -2.52 -3.91
C THR A 234 -1.06 -2.13 -3.06
N HIS A 235 -2.26 -2.59 -3.41
CA HIS A 235 -3.52 -2.32 -2.71
C HIS A 235 -4.55 -3.39 -3.04
N SER A 236 -4.42 -4.56 -2.44
CA SER A 236 -5.37 -5.68 -2.59
C SER A 236 -5.69 -6.27 -1.22
N SER A 237 -6.75 -7.08 -1.16
CA SER A 237 -7.11 -7.81 0.06
C SER A 237 -7.33 -9.28 -0.28
N LEU A 238 -7.82 -10.10 0.67
CA LEU A 238 -7.94 -11.53 0.46
C LEU A 238 -9.37 -11.94 0.09
N ARG A 239 -9.49 -12.75 -0.95
CA ARG A 239 -10.76 -13.29 -1.44
C ARG A 239 -11.45 -14.21 -0.44
N HIS A 240 -10.70 -14.75 0.52
CA HIS A 240 -11.25 -15.52 1.63
C HIS A 240 -12.39 -14.79 2.34
N PHE A 241 -12.26 -13.49 2.57
CA PHE A 241 -13.26 -12.66 3.24
C PHE A 241 -14.31 -12.07 2.29
N THR A 242 -14.09 -12.14 0.97
CA THR A 242 -14.98 -11.65 -0.08
C THR A 242 -15.15 -12.70 -1.18
N PRO A 243 -15.76 -13.86 -0.87
CA PRO A 243 -15.83 -14.99 -1.78
C PRO A 243 -16.39 -14.64 -3.18
N GLY A 244 -15.69 -15.09 -4.22
CA GLY A 244 -16.11 -14.89 -5.61
C GLY A 244 -15.76 -13.53 -6.21
N TRP A 245 -15.09 -12.64 -5.48
CA TRP A 245 -14.64 -11.35 -6.01
C TRP A 245 -13.20 -11.41 -6.53
N GLU A 246 -13.05 -11.44 -7.85
CA GLU A 246 -11.74 -11.58 -8.53
C GLU A 246 -10.75 -10.45 -8.21
N ARG A 247 -11.24 -9.28 -7.78
CA ARG A 247 -10.38 -8.15 -7.38
C ARG A 247 -9.46 -8.48 -6.19
N ASN A 248 -9.92 -9.34 -5.30
CA ASN A 248 -9.16 -9.80 -4.15
C ASN A 248 -8.39 -11.09 -4.46
N VAL A 249 -7.24 -11.25 -3.81
CA VAL A 249 -6.28 -12.34 -4.01
C VAL A 249 -6.78 -13.63 -3.37
N SER A 250 -6.80 -14.74 -4.11
CA SER A 250 -7.15 -16.05 -3.54
C SER A 250 -6.00 -16.61 -2.69
N ASP A 251 -6.29 -17.63 -1.88
CA ASP A 251 -5.27 -18.30 -1.06
C ASP A 251 -4.16 -18.92 -1.94
N GLU A 252 -4.51 -19.52 -3.07
CA GLU A 252 -3.56 -20.12 -4.01
C GLU A 252 -2.67 -19.04 -4.66
N MET A 253 -3.25 -17.88 -5.01
CA MET A 253 -2.50 -16.76 -5.57
C MET A 253 -1.58 -16.15 -4.52
N LEU A 254 -2.01 -16.07 -3.25
CA LEU A 254 -1.18 -15.58 -2.15
C LEU A 254 0.02 -16.50 -1.90
N ILE A 255 -0.18 -17.82 -1.95
CA ILE A 255 0.92 -18.78 -1.83
C ILE A 255 1.92 -18.61 -2.98
N ALA A 256 1.44 -18.48 -4.22
CA ALA A 256 2.29 -18.26 -5.38
C ALA A 256 3.04 -16.93 -5.32
N LEU A 257 2.39 -15.86 -4.81
CA LEU A 257 3.04 -14.56 -4.57
C LEU A 257 4.17 -14.68 -3.55
N ALA A 258 3.95 -15.40 -2.46
CA ALA A 258 4.97 -15.62 -1.44
C ALA A 258 6.14 -16.47 -1.97
N GLU A 259 5.87 -17.51 -2.79
CA GLU A 259 6.89 -18.32 -3.45
C GLU A 259 7.75 -17.49 -4.43
N ASN A 260 7.17 -16.46 -5.06
CA ASN A 260 7.91 -15.47 -5.88
C ASN A 260 8.76 -14.50 -5.01
N GLY A 261 8.59 -14.48 -3.69
CA GLY A 261 9.21 -13.51 -2.77
C GLY A 261 8.45 -12.20 -2.68
N GLY A 262 7.28 -12.10 -3.30
CA GLY A 262 6.46 -10.90 -3.35
C GLY A 262 5.74 -10.57 -2.05
N VAL A 263 4.95 -9.49 -2.08
CA VAL A 263 4.22 -8.96 -0.92
C VAL A 263 2.84 -8.45 -1.34
N ILE A 264 1.83 -8.71 -0.50
CA ILE A 264 0.52 -8.08 -0.60
C ILE A 264 0.45 -6.90 0.36
N GLN A 265 0.01 -5.75 -0.14
CA GLN A 265 -0.26 -4.56 0.65
C GLN A 265 -1.79 -4.42 0.76
N LEU A 266 -2.28 -4.40 2.00
CA LEU A 266 -3.72 -4.49 2.24
C LEU A 266 -4.43 -3.17 1.97
N CYS A 267 -5.44 -3.24 1.10
CA CYS A 267 -6.42 -2.17 0.90
C CYS A 267 -7.35 -2.08 2.13
N PHE A 268 -7.67 -0.86 2.57
CA PHE A 268 -8.53 -0.63 3.73
C PHE A 268 -10.00 -0.45 3.37
N GLY A 269 -10.33 -0.42 2.08
CA GLY A 269 -11.70 -0.28 1.63
C GLY A 269 -12.65 -1.29 2.26
N SER A 270 -13.77 -0.83 2.82
CA SER A 270 -14.72 -1.68 3.54
C SER A 270 -15.25 -2.85 2.71
N ASP A 271 -15.40 -2.65 1.39
CA ASP A 271 -15.86 -3.71 0.49
C ASP A 271 -14.75 -4.74 0.19
N PHE A 272 -13.47 -4.36 0.39
CA PHE A 272 -12.31 -5.22 0.19
C PHE A 272 -12.04 -6.12 1.40
N VAL A 273 -12.33 -5.62 2.60
CA VAL A 273 -12.01 -6.34 3.83
C VAL A 273 -13.20 -7.11 4.42
N ALA A 274 -14.40 -6.93 3.86
CA ALA A 274 -15.59 -7.67 4.28
C ALA A 274 -16.58 -7.86 3.12
N ASN A 275 -17.30 -8.97 3.12
CA ASN A 275 -18.31 -9.27 2.10
C ASN A 275 -19.60 -8.45 2.30
N ARG A 276 -19.53 -7.16 2.02
CA ARG A 276 -20.67 -6.24 2.11
C ARG A 276 -21.68 -6.44 0.98
N LYS A 277 -21.27 -7.08 -0.12
CA LYS A 277 -22.19 -7.42 -1.21
C LYS A 277 -23.32 -8.35 -0.74
N ASP A 278 -22.97 -9.37 0.04
CA ASP A 278 -23.94 -10.34 0.54
C ASP A 278 -24.48 -9.96 1.93
N ASN A 279 -23.77 -9.10 2.67
CA ASN A 279 -24.16 -8.59 3.98
C ASN A 279 -23.91 -7.07 4.08
N PRO A 280 -24.81 -6.24 3.51
CA PRO A 280 -24.62 -4.77 3.45
C PRO A 280 -24.55 -4.10 4.82
N ASP A 281 -25.13 -4.69 5.85
CA ASP A 281 -25.21 -4.15 7.20
C ASP A 281 -24.03 -4.56 8.11
N ILE A 282 -23.03 -5.27 7.54
CA ILE A 282 -21.86 -5.66 8.32
C ILE A 282 -21.08 -4.43 8.76
N GLU A 283 -20.83 -4.31 10.07
CA GLU A 283 -19.93 -3.30 10.60
C GLU A 283 -18.50 -3.67 10.26
N VAL A 284 -17.78 -2.73 9.65
CA VAL A 284 -16.39 -2.90 9.24
C VAL A 284 -15.52 -1.97 10.06
N SER A 285 -14.40 -2.49 10.55
CA SER A 285 -13.46 -1.77 11.40
C SER A 285 -12.02 -2.19 11.07
N VAL A 286 -11.06 -1.54 11.71
CA VAL A 286 -9.64 -1.91 11.68
C VAL A 286 -9.40 -3.40 11.96
N LYS A 287 -10.27 -4.05 12.74
CA LYS A 287 -10.18 -5.49 13.03
C LYS A 287 -10.27 -6.34 11.78
N ASN A 288 -11.14 -5.94 10.82
CA ASN A 288 -11.26 -6.66 9.56
C ASN A 288 -9.99 -6.56 8.73
N VAL A 289 -9.30 -5.42 8.74
CA VAL A 289 -7.99 -5.28 8.08
C VAL A 289 -6.98 -6.25 8.71
N VAL A 290 -6.94 -6.32 10.05
CA VAL A 290 -6.00 -7.20 10.76
C VAL A 290 -6.38 -8.69 10.63
N ASP A 291 -7.66 -9.04 10.40
CA ASP A 291 -8.06 -10.41 10.05
C ASP A 291 -7.36 -10.90 8.76
N HIS A 292 -7.19 -10.00 7.79
CA HIS A 292 -6.41 -10.30 6.58
C HIS A 292 -4.92 -10.52 6.88
N ILE A 293 -4.33 -9.73 7.79
CA ILE A 293 -2.93 -9.91 8.23
C ILE A 293 -2.76 -11.27 8.90
N ASP A 294 -3.67 -11.64 9.81
CA ASP A 294 -3.66 -12.96 10.44
C ASP A 294 -3.71 -14.09 9.39
N ARG A 295 -4.58 -13.92 8.37
CA ARG A 295 -4.69 -14.92 7.29
C ARG A 295 -3.40 -15.04 6.48
N VAL A 296 -2.75 -13.92 6.12
CA VAL A 296 -1.45 -13.95 5.41
C VAL A 296 -0.40 -14.64 6.28
N ARG A 297 -0.26 -14.22 7.55
CA ARG A 297 0.68 -14.83 8.50
C ARG A 297 0.49 -16.34 8.60
N ASP A 298 -0.75 -16.79 8.73
CA ASP A 298 -1.07 -18.20 8.94
C ASP A 298 -0.85 -19.06 7.70
N LEU A 299 -0.98 -18.49 6.48
CA LEU A 299 -0.79 -19.21 5.21
C LEU A 299 0.64 -19.21 4.72
N VAL A 300 1.31 -18.05 4.76
CA VAL A 300 2.59 -17.85 4.06
C VAL A 300 3.66 -17.17 4.93
N GLY A 301 3.31 -16.77 6.15
CA GLY A 301 4.22 -16.07 7.07
C GLY A 301 4.11 -14.56 6.96
N ILE A 302 4.67 -13.88 7.98
CA ILE A 302 4.54 -12.43 8.17
C ILE A 302 5.37 -11.60 7.18
N ASP A 303 6.29 -12.22 6.44
CA ASP A 303 7.21 -11.54 5.54
C ASP A 303 6.56 -11.09 4.21
N HIS A 304 5.25 -11.36 4.03
CA HIS A 304 4.53 -11.18 2.77
C HIS A 304 3.36 -10.22 2.85
N VAL A 305 3.25 -9.38 3.90
CA VAL A 305 2.13 -8.44 4.08
C VAL A 305 2.59 -7.05 4.53
N GLY A 306 1.84 -6.02 4.14
CA GLY A 306 1.99 -4.64 4.57
C GLY A 306 0.73 -3.83 4.27
N PHE A 307 0.85 -2.50 4.11
CA PHE A 307 -0.26 -1.58 3.93
C PHE A 307 -0.22 -0.85 2.59
N GLY A 308 -1.36 -0.82 1.93
CA GLY A 308 -1.64 -0.02 0.75
C GLY A 308 -3.09 0.41 0.82
N SER A 309 -3.34 1.51 1.54
CA SER A 309 -4.64 1.89 2.09
C SER A 309 -5.74 2.09 1.05
N ASP A 310 -5.38 2.57 -0.12
CA ASP A 310 -6.30 3.08 -1.14
C ASP A 310 -7.04 4.36 -0.66
N PHE A 311 -6.37 5.14 0.21
CA PHE A 311 -6.87 6.44 0.64
C PHE A 311 -7.01 7.37 -0.56
N ASP A 312 -8.07 8.18 -0.58
CA ASP A 312 -8.46 9.04 -1.70
C ASP A 312 -8.90 8.30 -2.98
N GLY A 313 -8.91 6.94 -3.00
CA GLY A 313 -9.34 6.09 -4.13
C GLY A 313 -10.86 5.94 -4.27
N GLU A 314 -11.66 6.78 -3.59
CA GLU A 314 -13.13 6.79 -3.65
C GLU A 314 -13.79 5.48 -3.16
N VAL A 315 -13.11 4.72 -2.33
CA VAL A 315 -13.65 3.52 -1.68
C VAL A 315 -14.23 3.86 -0.30
N PRO A 316 -15.33 3.22 0.13
CA PRO A 316 -15.82 3.36 1.50
C PRO A 316 -14.79 2.84 2.49
N LEU A 317 -14.48 3.60 3.53
CA LEU A 317 -13.50 3.24 4.56
C LEU A 317 -14.19 2.95 5.90
N PRO A 318 -13.61 2.09 6.76
CA PRO A 318 -14.04 1.96 8.15
C PRO A 318 -13.76 3.27 8.92
N GLU A 319 -14.66 3.65 9.83
CA GLU A 319 -14.55 4.93 10.55
C GLU A 319 -13.26 5.04 11.37
N ASP A 320 -12.79 3.93 11.93
CA ASP A 320 -11.62 3.86 12.79
C ASP A 320 -10.27 3.76 12.02
N ILE A 321 -10.33 3.70 10.66
CA ILE A 321 -9.17 3.77 9.75
C ILE A 321 -9.53 4.53 8.47
N ASN A 322 -10.09 5.72 8.58
CA ASN A 322 -10.62 6.49 7.47
C ASN A 322 -9.71 7.62 6.95
N ASP A 323 -8.53 7.80 7.53
CA ASP A 323 -7.50 8.70 7.04
C ASP A 323 -6.11 8.33 7.61
N VAL A 324 -5.07 8.98 7.12
CA VAL A 324 -3.68 8.68 7.49
C VAL A 324 -3.33 8.94 8.95
N SER A 325 -4.15 9.66 9.73
CA SER A 325 -3.94 9.85 11.19
C SER A 325 -4.25 8.60 12.01
N LYS A 326 -4.87 7.58 11.39
CA LYS A 326 -5.41 6.40 12.07
C LYS A 326 -4.48 5.18 12.08
N PHE A 327 -3.28 5.26 11.53
CA PHE A 327 -2.31 4.15 11.60
C PHE A 327 -2.05 3.64 13.02
N PRO A 328 -2.06 4.48 14.09
CA PRO A 328 -1.97 3.98 15.46
C PRO A 328 -3.04 2.95 15.83
N ASN A 329 -4.26 3.03 15.26
CA ASN A 329 -5.33 2.07 15.53
C ASN A 329 -5.01 0.67 14.95
N LEU A 330 -4.35 0.61 13.78
CA LEU A 330 -3.84 -0.65 13.22
C LEU A 330 -2.77 -1.27 14.12
N ILE A 331 -1.83 -0.45 14.58
CA ILE A 331 -0.75 -0.90 15.47
C ILE A 331 -1.34 -1.38 16.82
N GLU A 332 -2.33 -0.67 17.35
CA GLU A 332 -3.02 -1.08 18.58
C GLU A 332 -3.69 -2.45 18.43
N GLU A 333 -4.43 -2.67 17.33
CA GLU A 333 -5.07 -3.96 17.07
C GLU A 333 -4.04 -5.09 16.89
N LEU A 334 -2.92 -4.84 16.21
CA LEU A 334 -1.83 -5.80 16.10
C LEU A 334 -1.25 -6.15 17.48
N LEU A 335 -1.03 -5.17 18.33
CA LEU A 335 -0.57 -5.39 19.72
C LEU A 335 -1.59 -6.17 20.54
N ILE A 336 -2.90 -5.88 20.40
CA ILE A 336 -4.00 -6.62 21.06
C ILE A 336 -3.97 -8.09 20.66
N ARG A 337 -3.68 -8.40 19.36
CA ARG A 337 -3.57 -9.77 18.85
C ARG A 337 -2.24 -10.45 19.18
N GLY A 338 -1.36 -9.77 19.89
CA GLY A 338 -0.10 -10.32 20.38
C GLY A 338 1.04 -10.37 19.36
N TYR A 339 0.97 -9.57 18.30
CA TYR A 339 2.09 -9.39 17.39
C TYR A 339 3.29 -8.78 18.14
N THR A 340 4.45 -9.31 17.89
CA THR A 340 5.70 -8.76 18.41
C THR A 340 6.07 -7.46 17.69
N GLU A 341 6.87 -6.62 18.33
CA GLU A 341 7.35 -5.37 17.69
C GLU A 341 8.10 -5.64 16.38
N SER A 342 8.88 -6.73 16.31
CA SER A 342 9.56 -7.12 15.07
C SER A 342 8.58 -7.54 13.95
N GLU A 343 7.49 -8.22 14.27
CA GLU A 343 6.46 -8.56 13.27
C GLU A 343 5.72 -7.31 12.80
N ILE A 344 5.48 -6.35 13.70
CA ILE A 344 4.87 -5.07 13.35
C ILE A 344 5.82 -4.27 12.45
N ASP A 345 7.12 -4.19 12.75
CA ASP A 345 8.13 -3.53 11.88
C ASP A 345 8.11 -4.11 10.46
N LYS A 346 8.04 -5.44 10.32
CA LYS A 346 7.91 -6.10 9.01
C LYS A 346 6.68 -5.62 8.24
N ILE A 347 5.52 -5.57 8.90
CA ILE A 347 4.26 -5.12 8.28
C ILE A 347 4.34 -3.65 7.89
N LEU A 348 4.90 -2.80 8.76
CA LEU A 348 4.94 -1.36 8.56
C LEU A 348 5.87 -0.93 7.41
N ASN A 349 7.00 -1.63 7.21
CA ASN A 349 7.99 -1.18 6.23
C ASN A 349 8.93 -2.27 5.69
N GLU A 350 9.47 -3.19 6.51
CA GLU A 350 10.58 -4.04 6.12
C GLU A 350 10.24 -4.93 4.91
N ASN A 351 9.01 -5.44 4.85
CA ASN A 351 8.56 -6.32 3.77
C ASN A 351 8.56 -5.64 2.41
N ILE A 352 7.98 -4.45 2.33
CA ILE A 352 7.95 -3.68 1.07
C ILE A 352 9.34 -3.14 0.70
N LEU A 353 10.13 -2.70 1.68
CA LEU A 353 11.50 -2.26 1.45
C LEU A 353 12.39 -3.39 0.92
N ARG A 354 12.20 -4.62 1.42
CA ARG A 354 12.88 -5.82 0.88
C ARG A 354 12.55 -6.01 -0.59
N VAL A 355 11.27 -6.05 -0.96
CA VAL A 355 10.84 -6.21 -2.35
C VAL A 355 11.39 -5.09 -3.22
N TRP A 356 11.27 -3.85 -2.81
CA TRP A 356 11.76 -2.70 -3.57
C TRP A 356 13.28 -2.76 -3.81
N LYS A 357 14.07 -3.11 -2.76
CA LYS A 357 15.53 -3.31 -2.87
C LYS A 357 15.89 -4.45 -3.82
N GLU A 358 15.22 -5.60 -3.71
CA GLU A 358 15.45 -6.75 -4.57
C GLU A 358 15.15 -6.44 -6.04
N VAL A 359 14.04 -5.73 -6.31
CA VAL A 359 13.69 -5.29 -7.68
C VAL A 359 14.73 -4.32 -8.23
N ARG A 360 15.18 -3.34 -7.45
CA ARG A 360 16.24 -2.41 -7.85
C ARG A 360 17.58 -3.10 -8.11
N ALA A 361 17.92 -4.11 -7.32
CA ALA A 361 19.17 -4.85 -7.47
C ALA A 361 19.23 -5.70 -8.74
N LEU A 362 18.08 -6.02 -9.36
CA LEU A 362 17.99 -6.75 -10.63
C LEU A 362 18.03 -5.84 -11.85
N ALA A 363 17.94 -4.51 -11.66
CA ALA A 363 18.06 -3.58 -12.77
C ALA A 363 19.42 -3.76 -13.49
N ASP A 364 19.39 -3.80 -14.80
CA ASP A 364 20.62 -3.73 -15.60
C ASP A 364 21.24 -2.31 -15.40
N VAL A 365 22.38 -2.27 -14.70
CA VAL A 365 23.17 -1.05 -14.45
C VAL A 365 23.88 -0.61 -15.72
#